data_acd2424dab73bd0994dec8e925ea1482
#
_entry.id   acd2424dab73bd0994dec8e925ea1482
#
_cell.length_a   1.000
_cell.length_b   1.000
_cell.length_c   1.000
_cell.angle_alpha   90.00
_cell.angle_beta   90.00
_cell.angle_gamma   90.00
#
_symmetry.space_group_name_H-M   'P 1'
#
loop_
_entity.id
_entity.type
_entity.pdbx_description
1 polymer ?
#
loop_
_entity_poly.entity_id
_entity_poly.type
_entity_poly.pdbx_seq_one_letter_code
_entity_poly.pdbx_strand_id
1 'polypeptide(L)'
;ADGSCEMVRHRFPEVILIYNKVNLGFSKANNQAIRLAKGKYVLLINPDTVVEEDCFKKVIDFMDKHPNAGAVGVKMIDGAGKFLPESKRGLPTPEVAFYKIFGLAALFPKSKRFGKYHLGFLDKNETHEVEILAGAFMMISQEAIQKAGLLDEDYFMYGEDIDLSYRITKAGFKNVYFPHTTIIHYKGESTKRTSVNYVFTFYRAMIIFAQKHYSQKHARTFSLLIHFAIYIRAIAAIGIRFFKQALLPGLDFILLFLSFLLIKNSWSEYKFETREAYPESSVLVNAIVYSILWMVGLFIAGSYHRRKTFLSVVKGVAFGTLAIAVFYAFVDEAYRFSRALIVLGAIGSICIAYFNRLLIYFLRHRKFSLSLGSELKTIIVGNKDEVQRVQDLLVKSKSRTEYIGFVGVNEDGTGDDHYLGNVNQLSDIVSLFAVEEIIFCSKDLPAAKIIEWMGIIGKPDVMFKIVPEESLFIIGSNSKNAPGDFYTIEFNLSLSKPFEQQKKRMFDISFALLMIPFVPLILVFVKNKTRFFSNWFKVLMGDLTWVGYAKTENNKLLPGLKQGVLSPLDKNQGKFINEITAQKLNFLYAKDYSIEKDFIILMKSLRSLGN
;
A
#
# COMPACT_ATOMS: atom_id res chain seq x y z
N ALA A 1 11.04 -15.03 -2.84
CA ALA A 1 10.57 -15.72 -4.04
C ALA A 1 9.06 -15.83 -3.94
N ASP A 2 8.37 -15.27 -4.93
CA ASP A 2 6.90 -15.17 -5.01
C ASP A 2 6.26 -16.28 -5.87
N GLY A 3 7.07 -17.25 -6.35
CA GLY A 3 6.62 -18.34 -7.22
C GLY A 3 6.52 -17.98 -8.71
N SER A 4 6.81 -16.72 -9.11
CA SER A 4 6.68 -16.29 -10.53
C SER A 4 7.52 -17.12 -11.50
N CYS A 5 8.75 -17.45 -11.13
CA CYS A 5 9.62 -18.25 -11.99
C CYS A 5 9.12 -19.69 -12.18
N GLU A 6 8.56 -20.29 -11.12
CA GLU A 6 7.97 -21.62 -11.17
C GLU A 6 6.70 -21.62 -12.03
N MET A 7 5.88 -20.58 -11.88
CA MET A 7 4.68 -20.39 -12.68
C MET A 7 5.02 -20.27 -14.17
N VAL A 8 6.00 -19.43 -14.55
CA VAL A 8 6.42 -19.29 -15.95
C VAL A 8 6.94 -20.60 -16.50
N ARG A 9 7.77 -21.32 -15.73
CA ARG A 9 8.32 -22.62 -16.16
C ARG A 9 7.25 -23.68 -16.42
N HIS A 10 6.17 -23.67 -15.60
CA HIS A 10 5.09 -24.66 -15.74
C HIS A 10 4.05 -24.27 -16.78
N ARG A 11 3.67 -22.99 -16.88
CA ARG A 11 2.60 -22.54 -17.78
C ARG A 11 3.09 -22.16 -19.18
N PHE A 12 4.37 -21.77 -19.30
CA PHE A 12 4.95 -21.24 -20.54
C PHE A 12 6.32 -21.91 -20.79
N PRO A 13 6.35 -23.24 -20.98
CA PRO A 13 7.60 -23.98 -21.12
C PRO A 13 8.42 -23.58 -22.36
N GLU A 14 7.78 -22.97 -23.37
CA GLU A 14 8.40 -22.45 -24.59
C GLU A 14 9.19 -21.16 -24.36
N VAL A 15 8.96 -20.48 -23.24
CA VAL A 15 9.64 -19.21 -22.90
C VAL A 15 11.03 -19.49 -22.34
N ILE A 16 12.04 -18.81 -22.87
CA ILE A 16 13.41 -18.86 -22.35
C ILE A 16 13.47 -18.08 -21.04
N LEU A 17 13.44 -18.82 -19.93
CA LEU A 17 13.47 -18.22 -18.58
C LEU A 17 14.90 -18.10 -18.07
N ILE A 18 15.37 -16.86 -17.88
CA ILE A 18 16.64 -16.56 -17.23
C ILE A 18 16.40 -16.31 -15.73
N TYR A 19 16.83 -17.25 -14.89
CA TYR A 19 16.64 -17.20 -13.44
C TYR A 19 17.86 -16.62 -12.74
N ASN A 20 17.69 -15.51 -12.04
CA ASN A 20 18.70 -14.87 -11.22
C ASN A 20 18.44 -15.13 -9.72
N LYS A 21 19.42 -15.68 -9.00
CA LYS A 21 19.32 -15.97 -7.55
C LYS A 21 19.28 -14.69 -6.68
N VAL A 22 19.77 -13.58 -7.20
CA VAL A 22 19.83 -12.28 -6.54
C VAL A 22 19.26 -11.20 -7.44
N ASN A 23 18.79 -10.09 -6.86
CA ASN A 23 18.32 -8.95 -7.64
C ASN A 23 19.52 -8.21 -8.27
N LEU A 24 19.67 -8.33 -9.57
CA LEU A 24 20.75 -7.71 -10.36
C LEU A 24 20.45 -6.26 -10.76
N GLY A 25 19.22 -5.77 -10.53
CA GLY A 25 18.71 -4.52 -11.06
C GLY A 25 18.19 -4.66 -12.50
N PHE A 26 17.55 -3.59 -12.99
CA PHE A 26 16.85 -3.62 -14.28
C PHE A 26 17.81 -3.79 -15.47
N SER A 27 18.87 -2.98 -15.55
CA SER A 27 19.81 -2.98 -16.69
C SER A 27 20.51 -4.32 -16.86
N LYS A 28 21.11 -4.87 -15.80
CA LYS A 28 21.83 -6.14 -15.87
C LYS A 28 20.93 -7.31 -16.24
N ALA A 29 19.72 -7.35 -15.66
CA ALA A 29 18.76 -8.43 -15.94
C ALA A 29 18.29 -8.39 -17.40
N ASN A 30 17.92 -7.21 -17.93
CA ASN A 30 17.52 -7.07 -19.32
C ASN A 30 18.67 -7.32 -20.30
N ASN A 31 19.89 -6.88 -19.99
CA ASN A 31 21.05 -7.11 -20.85
C ASN A 31 21.35 -8.61 -21.08
N GLN A 32 21.06 -9.48 -20.09
CA GLN A 32 21.19 -10.93 -20.28
C GLN A 32 20.28 -11.42 -21.42
N ALA A 33 19.03 -10.96 -21.44
CA ALA A 33 18.06 -11.33 -22.47
C ALA A 33 18.38 -10.67 -23.82
N ILE A 34 18.78 -9.40 -23.84
CA ILE A 34 19.11 -8.65 -25.06
C ILE A 34 20.27 -9.32 -25.80
N ARG A 35 21.29 -9.80 -25.07
CA ARG A 35 22.44 -10.54 -25.68
C ARG A 35 22.03 -11.84 -26.36
N LEU A 36 20.96 -12.46 -25.91
CA LEU A 36 20.42 -13.71 -26.49
C LEU A 36 19.39 -13.47 -27.59
N ALA A 37 18.84 -12.26 -27.67
CA ALA A 37 17.81 -11.91 -28.63
C ALA A 37 18.33 -11.93 -30.07
N LYS A 38 17.60 -12.63 -30.96
CA LYS A 38 17.93 -12.77 -32.41
C LYS A 38 16.93 -12.04 -33.31
N GLY A 39 15.91 -11.41 -32.71
CA GLY A 39 14.84 -10.72 -33.45
C GLY A 39 15.33 -9.43 -34.09
N LYS A 40 14.67 -8.99 -35.16
CA LYS A 40 14.87 -7.67 -35.80
C LYS A 40 14.64 -6.53 -34.82
N TYR A 41 13.72 -6.73 -33.87
CA TYR A 41 13.36 -5.82 -32.81
C TYR A 41 13.48 -6.48 -31.45
N VAL A 42 13.84 -5.71 -30.43
CA VAL A 42 13.86 -6.10 -29.02
C VAL A 42 12.85 -5.27 -28.28
N LEU A 43 11.95 -5.89 -27.54
CA LEU A 43 10.96 -5.22 -26.72
C LEU A 43 11.34 -5.30 -25.24
N LEU A 44 11.55 -4.14 -24.61
CA LEU A 44 11.53 -4.01 -23.15
C LEU A 44 10.09 -3.80 -22.71
N ILE A 45 9.59 -4.66 -21.83
CA ILE A 45 8.22 -4.56 -21.29
C ILE A 45 8.21 -4.93 -19.81
N ASN A 46 7.51 -4.13 -19.02
CA ASN A 46 7.34 -4.40 -17.59
C ASN A 46 6.26 -5.47 -17.34
N PRO A 47 6.44 -6.34 -16.33
CA PRO A 47 5.46 -7.39 -16.02
C PRO A 47 4.14 -6.84 -15.44
N ASP A 48 4.09 -5.58 -15.03
CA ASP A 48 2.88 -4.88 -14.54
C ASP A 48 2.17 -4.08 -15.65
N THR A 49 2.25 -4.56 -16.89
CA THR A 49 1.56 -3.97 -18.04
C THR A 49 0.52 -4.93 -18.62
N VAL A 50 -0.58 -4.36 -19.14
CA VAL A 50 -1.56 -5.07 -19.98
C VAL A 50 -1.57 -4.40 -21.34
N VAL A 51 -1.41 -5.18 -22.40
CA VAL A 51 -1.27 -4.71 -23.78
C VAL A 51 -2.52 -5.06 -24.59
N GLU A 52 -2.86 -4.22 -25.58
CA GLU A 52 -3.86 -4.55 -26.60
C GLU A 52 -3.36 -5.75 -27.45
N GLU A 53 -4.27 -6.56 -27.95
CA GLU A 53 -3.98 -7.81 -28.67
C GLU A 53 -3.13 -7.60 -29.92
N ASP A 54 -3.35 -6.49 -30.64
CA ASP A 54 -2.64 -6.15 -31.87
C ASP A 54 -1.48 -5.15 -31.66
N CYS A 55 -1.15 -4.85 -30.41
CA CYS A 55 -0.15 -3.85 -30.04
C CYS A 55 1.21 -4.11 -30.71
N PHE A 56 1.72 -5.33 -30.60
CA PHE A 56 3.03 -5.67 -31.14
C PHE A 56 3.04 -5.57 -32.67
N LYS A 57 1.99 -6.05 -33.33
CA LYS A 57 1.84 -5.96 -34.79
C LYS A 57 1.85 -4.50 -35.25
N LYS A 58 1.03 -3.65 -34.64
CA LYS A 58 0.96 -2.21 -34.98
C LYS A 58 2.32 -1.51 -34.84
N VAL A 59 3.06 -1.81 -33.78
CA VAL A 59 4.37 -1.19 -33.54
C VAL A 59 5.42 -1.71 -34.53
N ILE A 60 5.43 -3.02 -34.83
CA ILE A 60 6.33 -3.62 -35.83
C ILE A 60 6.04 -3.03 -37.22
N ASP A 61 4.78 -3.01 -37.64
CA ASP A 61 4.35 -2.45 -38.93
C ASP A 61 4.75 -0.97 -39.06
N PHE A 62 4.70 -0.22 -37.97
CA PHE A 62 5.17 1.15 -37.94
C PHE A 62 6.69 1.25 -38.10
N MET A 63 7.46 0.45 -37.36
CA MET A 63 8.93 0.47 -37.42
C MET A 63 9.46 -0.02 -38.77
N ASP A 64 8.79 -0.98 -39.39
CA ASP A 64 9.14 -1.46 -40.73
C ASP A 64 8.99 -0.37 -41.81
N LYS A 65 8.01 0.50 -41.64
CA LYS A 65 7.78 1.67 -42.52
C LYS A 65 8.67 2.85 -42.21
N HIS A 66 9.27 2.88 -41.01
CA HIS A 66 10.09 4.02 -40.55
C HIS A 66 11.48 3.54 -40.06
N PRO A 67 12.41 3.18 -40.95
CA PRO A 67 13.72 2.63 -40.59
C PRO A 67 14.55 3.56 -39.68
N ASN A 68 14.26 4.88 -39.71
CA ASN A 68 14.92 5.87 -38.85
C ASN A 68 14.43 5.80 -37.39
N ALA A 69 13.33 5.11 -37.09
CA ALA A 69 12.85 4.91 -35.73
C ALA A 69 13.72 3.86 -35.04
N GLY A 70 14.67 4.31 -34.25
CA GLY A 70 15.52 3.43 -33.46
C GLY A 70 14.81 2.80 -32.27
N ALA A 71 13.89 3.55 -31.65
CA ALA A 71 13.03 3.05 -30.58
C ALA A 71 11.62 3.65 -30.66
N VAL A 72 10.62 2.85 -30.29
CA VAL A 72 9.21 3.23 -30.26
C VAL A 72 8.60 2.90 -28.89
N GLY A 73 7.96 3.91 -28.30
CA GLY A 73 7.11 3.75 -27.11
C GLY A 73 5.67 4.05 -27.45
N VAL A 74 4.75 3.49 -26.68
CA VAL A 74 3.31 3.57 -26.93
C VAL A 74 2.58 4.44 -25.91
N LYS A 75 1.30 4.72 -26.16
CA LYS A 75 0.44 5.42 -25.20
C LYS A 75 0.24 4.54 -23.96
N MET A 76 0.49 5.11 -22.79
CA MET A 76 0.28 4.44 -21.52
C MET A 76 -0.82 5.12 -20.71
N ILE A 77 -1.69 4.32 -20.10
CA ILE A 77 -2.65 4.75 -19.11
C ILE A 77 -2.39 4.04 -17.78
N ASP A 78 -2.81 4.64 -16.68
CA ASP A 78 -2.80 3.95 -15.37
C ASP A 78 -4.04 3.06 -15.23
N GLY A 79 -4.08 2.28 -14.15
CA GLY A 79 -5.23 1.42 -13.86
C GLY A 79 -6.55 2.16 -13.56
N ALA A 80 -6.56 3.50 -13.56
CA ALA A 80 -7.75 4.33 -13.51
C ALA A 80 -8.12 4.92 -14.88
N GLY A 81 -7.48 4.44 -15.97
CA GLY A 81 -7.71 4.95 -17.33
C GLY A 81 -7.08 6.31 -17.62
N LYS A 82 -6.30 6.87 -16.71
CA LYS A 82 -5.68 8.17 -16.84
C LYS A 82 -4.37 8.09 -17.61
N PHE A 83 -4.20 8.97 -18.61
CA PHE A 83 -2.96 9.08 -19.37
C PHE A 83 -1.73 9.25 -18.46
N LEU A 84 -0.70 8.48 -18.72
CA LEU A 84 0.59 8.55 -18.04
C LEU A 84 1.55 9.46 -18.81
N PRO A 85 1.90 10.63 -18.28
CA PRO A 85 2.78 11.59 -18.95
C PRO A 85 4.18 11.04 -19.29
N GLU A 86 4.58 9.96 -18.65
CA GLU A 86 5.85 9.27 -18.91
C GLU A 86 5.91 8.55 -20.26
N SER A 87 4.76 8.41 -20.95
CA SER A 87 4.70 7.88 -22.33
C SER A 87 5.55 8.70 -23.29
N LYS A 88 5.72 9.99 -23.04
CA LYS A 88 6.53 10.91 -23.83
C LYS A 88 7.25 11.90 -22.92
N ARG A 89 8.56 11.96 -23.02
CA ARG A 89 9.42 12.79 -22.14
C ARG A 89 10.48 13.54 -22.93
N GLY A 90 10.80 14.73 -22.45
CA GLY A 90 11.98 15.46 -22.86
C GLY A 90 13.20 15.11 -22.02
N LEU A 91 14.38 15.47 -22.51
CA LEU A 91 15.64 15.24 -21.84
C LEU A 91 15.68 16.02 -20.50
N PRO A 92 16.08 15.39 -19.40
CA PRO A 92 16.20 16.05 -18.10
C PRO A 92 17.45 16.92 -18.02
N THR A 93 17.49 18.03 -18.79
CA THR A 93 18.53 19.04 -18.65
C THR A 93 18.46 19.71 -17.27
N PRO A 94 19.54 20.39 -16.79
CA PRO A 94 19.51 21.12 -15.52
C PRO A 94 18.32 22.07 -15.38
N GLU A 95 17.99 22.80 -16.44
CA GLU A 95 16.85 23.72 -16.49
C GLU A 95 15.52 22.99 -16.39
N VAL A 96 15.33 21.92 -17.16
CA VAL A 96 14.11 21.09 -17.13
C VAL A 96 13.91 20.40 -15.79
N ALA A 97 14.99 19.91 -15.20
CA ALA A 97 14.96 19.33 -13.86
C ALA A 97 14.58 20.37 -12.80
N PHE A 98 15.12 21.58 -12.87
CA PHE A 98 14.75 22.70 -12.01
C PHE A 98 13.25 22.99 -12.08
N TYR A 99 12.68 23.15 -13.27
CA TYR A 99 11.25 23.40 -13.43
C TYR A 99 10.38 22.28 -12.83
N LYS A 100 10.79 21.02 -12.99
CA LYS A 100 10.08 19.89 -12.41
C LYS A 100 10.16 19.88 -10.88
N ILE A 101 11.34 20.12 -10.33
CA ILE A 101 11.59 20.06 -8.89
C ILE A 101 10.82 21.17 -8.15
N PHE A 102 10.85 22.39 -8.68
CA PHE A 102 10.17 23.54 -8.08
C PHE A 102 8.70 23.67 -8.46
N GLY A 103 8.12 22.68 -9.15
CA GLY A 103 6.70 22.59 -9.43
C GLY A 103 6.22 23.44 -10.61
N LEU A 104 7.08 24.19 -11.26
CA LEU A 104 6.73 25.03 -12.44
C LEU A 104 6.19 24.17 -13.59
N ALA A 105 6.73 22.97 -13.78
CA ALA A 105 6.22 22.01 -14.76
C ALA A 105 4.78 21.54 -14.46
N ALA A 106 4.39 21.50 -13.20
CA ALA A 106 3.04 21.13 -12.78
C ALA A 106 2.06 22.31 -12.89
N LEU A 107 2.52 23.52 -12.60
CA LEU A 107 1.73 24.75 -12.74
C LEU A 107 1.46 25.11 -14.21
N PHE A 108 2.43 24.89 -15.08
CA PHE A 108 2.37 25.25 -16.51
C PHE A 108 2.65 24.05 -17.42
N PRO A 109 1.84 22.97 -17.37
CA PRO A 109 2.13 21.71 -18.06
C PRO A 109 2.13 21.84 -19.60
N LYS A 110 1.36 22.79 -20.16
CA LYS A 110 1.27 23.06 -21.60
C LYS A 110 2.34 24.05 -22.11
N SER A 111 3.15 24.62 -21.24
CA SER A 111 4.23 25.53 -21.64
C SER A 111 5.37 24.77 -22.32
N LYS A 112 5.80 25.22 -23.50
CA LYS A 112 6.98 24.67 -24.21
C LYS A 112 8.27 24.81 -23.39
N ARG A 113 8.34 25.76 -22.46
CA ARG A 113 9.50 25.99 -21.59
C ARG A 113 9.40 25.15 -20.31
N PHE A 114 8.32 25.34 -19.54
CA PHE A 114 8.16 24.70 -18.21
C PHE A 114 7.68 23.25 -18.30
N GLY A 115 6.83 22.92 -19.29
CA GLY A 115 6.29 21.59 -19.51
C GLY A 115 7.19 20.63 -20.28
N LYS A 116 8.45 21.02 -20.57
CA LYS A 116 9.36 20.28 -21.44
C LYS A 116 9.69 18.86 -20.94
N TYR A 117 9.64 18.60 -19.62
CA TYR A 117 9.93 17.27 -19.08
C TYR A 117 8.89 16.21 -19.53
N HIS A 118 7.62 16.53 -19.51
CA HIS A 118 6.52 15.61 -19.87
C HIS A 118 5.93 15.94 -21.25
N LEU A 119 6.50 16.90 -21.96
CA LEU A 119 6.04 17.35 -23.27
C LEU A 119 4.51 17.58 -23.31
N GLY A 120 3.98 18.24 -22.26
CA GLY A 120 2.54 18.42 -22.08
C GLY A 120 1.87 19.31 -23.12
N PHE A 121 2.65 19.99 -23.95
CA PHE A 121 2.21 20.79 -25.10
C PHE A 121 2.02 19.96 -26.37
N LEU A 122 2.51 18.70 -26.44
CA LEU A 122 2.27 17.79 -27.54
C LEU A 122 0.95 17.03 -27.33
N ASP A 123 0.19 16.81 -28.39
CA ASP A 123 -1.03 16.00 -28.31
C ASP A 123 -0.68 14.54 -27.93
N LYS A 124 -1.45 14.00 -27.02
CA LYS A 124 -1.29 12.61 -26.54
C LYS A 124 -1.83 11.56 -27.51
N ASN A 125 -2.56 11.98 -28.55
CA ASN A 125 -3.18 11.10 -29.53
C ASN A 125 -2.49 11.16 -30.91
N GLU A 126 -1.41 11.95 -31.02
CA GLU A 126 -0.63 12.07 -32.26
C GLU A 126 0.76 11.44 -32.09
N THR A 127 1.31 10.95 -33.20
CA THR A 127 2.68 10.42 -33.26
C THR A 127 3.68 11.57 -33.20
N HIS A 128 4.64 11.47 -32.29
CA HIS A 128 5.66 12.50 -32.10
C HIS A 128 7.06 11.90 -31.98
N GLU A 129 8.03 12.59 -32.55
CA GLU A 129 9.41 12.37 -32.18
C GLU A 129 9.65 12.94 -30.77
N VAL A 130 10.25 12.16 -29.88
CA VAL A 130 10.48 12.50 -28.47
C VAL A 130 11.91 12.21 -28.08
N GLU A 131 12.42 12.89 -27.05
CA GLU A 131 13.81 12.68 -26.64
C GLU A 131 13.94 11.38 -25.84
N ILE A 132 12.96 11.04 -24.97
CA ILE A 132 13.02 9.94 -24.03
C ILE A 132 11.74 9.12 -24.07
N LEU A 133 11.88 7.82 -24.13
CA LEU A 133 10.83 6.82 -23.99
C LEU A 133 10.85 6.18 -22.58
N ALA A 134 9.80 5.51 -22.19
CA ALA A 134 9.72 4.79 -20.93
C ALA A 134 10.10 3.32 -21.11
N GLY A 135 10.96 2.80 -20.25
CA GLY A 135 11.35 1.40 -20.24
C GLY A 135 10.21 0.42 -19.89
N ALA A 136 9.02 0.93 -19.52
CA ALA A 136 7.84 0.10 -19.28
C ALA A 136 7.29 -0.55 -20.57
N PHE A 137 7.47 0.11 -21.72
CA PHE A 137 7.27 -0.41 -23.06
C PHE A 137 8.18 0.36 -24.00
N MET A 138 9.23 -0.30 -24.51
CA MET A 138 10.16 0.28 -25.48
C MET A 138 10.57 -0.78 -26.48
N MET A 139 10.08 -0.68 -27.72
CA MET A 139 10.53 -1.54 -28.82
C MET A 139 11.68 -0.86 -29.54
N ILE A 140 12.80 -1.57 -29.68
CA ILE A 140 14.09 -1.03 -30.15
C ILE A 140 14.54 -1.86 -31.35
N SER A 141 15.03 -1.22 -32.41
CA SER A 141 15.61 -1.94 -33.52
C SER A 141 16.98 -2.53 -33.13
N GLN A 142 17.29 -3.72 -33.64
CA GLN A 142 18.56 -4.37 -33.40
C GLN A 142 19.74 -3.51 -33.87
N GLU A 143 19.57 -2.77 -34.98
CA GLU A 143 20.57 -1.85 -35.49
C GLU A 143 20.83 -0.69 -34.53
N ALA A 144 19.78 -0.14 -33.91
CA ALA A 144 19.93 0.91 -32.91
C ALA A 144 20.68 0.38 -31.66
N ILE A 145 20.39 -0.84 -31.22
CA ILE A 145 21.13 -1.48 -30.10
C ILE A 145 22.60 -1.68 -30.46
N GLN A 146 22.90 -2.14 -31.66
CA GLN A 146 24.28 -2.33 -32.10
C GLN A 146 25.10 -1.03 -32.11
N LYS A 147 24.48 0.09 -32.52
CA LYS A 147 25.15 1.40 -32.56
C LYS A 147 25.15 2.13 -31.23
N ALA A 148 24.07 2.10 -30.48
CA ALA A 148 23.92 2.81 -29.20
C ALA A 148 24.48 1.99 -28.02
N GLY A 149 24.61 0.68 -28.15
CA GLY A 149 24.98 -0.24 -27.08
C GLY A 149 23.81 -0.69 -26.21
N LEU A 150 24.10 -1.57 -25.26
CA LEU A 150 23.16 -2.15 -24.31
C LEU A 150 22.72 -1.12 -23.24
N LEU A 151 21.80 -1.51 -22.37
CA LEU A 151 21.47 -0.73 -21.17
C LEU A 151 22.72 -0.54 -20.30
N ASP A 152 22.93 0.64 -19.80
CA ASP A 152 24.08 0.94 -18.94
C ASP A 152 23.88 0.36 -17.54
N GLU A 153 24.79 -0.50 -17.12
CA GLU A 153 24.69 -1.29 -15.89
C GLU A 153 25.04 -0.51 -14.60
N ASP A 154 25.51 0.74 -14.72
CA ASP A 154 25.66 1.63 -13.57
C ASP A 154 24.30 2.09 -13.01
N TYR A 155 23.24 1.98 -13.81
CA TYR A 155 21.86 2.21 -13.37
C TYR A 155 21.27 0.91 -12.84
N PHE A 156 21.11 0.86 -11.51
CA PHE A 156 20.45 -0.28 -10.87
C PHE A 156 18.94 -0.32 -11.17
N MET A 157 18.31 0.85 -11.14
CA MET A 157 16.90 1.07 -11.43
C MET A 157 16.66 2.56 -11.66
N TYR A 158 15.87 2.92 -12.67
CA TYR A 158 15.61 4.27 -13.18
C TYR A 158 16.82 4.94 -13.85
N GLY A 159 16.55 5.64 -14.94
CA GLY A 159 17.54 6.39 -15.70
C GLY A 159 18.20 5.61 -16.83
N GLU A 160 18.13 4.27 -16.80
CA GLU A 160 18.62 3.40 -17.88
C GLU A 160 17.86 3.64 -19.21
N ASP A 161 16.56 3.93 -19.10
CA ASP A 161 15.70 4.27 -20.24
C ASP A 161 16.03 5.68 -20.80
N ILE A 162 16.37 6.61 -19.92
CA ILE A 162 16.83 7.96 -20.30
C ILE A 162 18.17 7.87 -21.02
N ASP A 163 19.11 7.14 -20.44
CA ASP A 163 20.45 6.96 -20.98
C ASP A 163 20.41 6.28 -22.35
N LEU A 164 19.68 5.17 -22.48
CA LEU A 164 19.55 4.45 -23.73
C LEU A 164 18.87 5.30 -24.82
N SER A 165 17.75 5.96 -24.48
CA SER A 165 17.06 6.86 -25.41
C SER A 165 17.98 7.98 -25.92
N TYR A 166 18.78 8.57 -25.04
CA TYR A 166 19.76 9.59 -25.41
C TYR A 166 20.85 9.05 -26.32
N ARG A 167 21.39 7.85 -26.06
CA ARG A 167 22.42 7.22 -26.90
C ARG A 167 21.87 6.82 -28.27
N ILE A 168 20.61 6.34 -28.35
CA ILE A 168 19.92 6.04 -29.61
C ILE A 168 19.83 7.30 -30.47
N THR A 169 19.46 8.45 -29.88
CA THR A 169 19.40 9.72 -30.59
C THR A 169 20.79 10.16 -31.05
N LYS A 170 21.83 10.01 -30.21
CA LYS A 170 23.22 10.30 -30.59
C LYS A 170 23.75 9.40 -31.70
N ALA A 171 23.28 8.17 -31.78
CA ALA A 171 23.62 7.23 -32.85
C ALA A 171 22.93 7.53 -34.20
N GLY A 172 22.13 8.62 -34.27
CA GLY A 172 21.46 9.10 -35.49
C GLY A 172 20.07 8.55 -35.72
N PHE A 173 19.49 7.82 -34.76
CA PHE A 173 18.11 7.33 -34.82
C PHE A 173 17.14 8.26 -34.11
N LYS A 174 15.85 8.02 -34.30
CA LYS A 174 14.75 8.75 -33.66
C LYS A 174 14.07 7.88 -32.60
N ASN A 175 13.72 8.48 -31.48
CA ASN A 175 12.79 7.92 -30.52
C ASN A 175 11.39 8.43 -30.85
N VAL A 176 10.41 7.54 -31.00
CA VAL A 176 9.07 7.89 -31.44
C VAL A 176 8.03 7.47 -30.42
N TYR A 177 7.16 8.40 -30.04
CA TYR A 177 5.92 8.14 -29.33
C TYR A 177 4.82 7.79 -30.32
N PHE A 178 4.25 6.59 -30.22
CA PHE A 178 3.25 6.03 -31.13
C PHE A 178 1.95 5.73 -30.38
N PRO A 179 0.92 6.58 -30.46
CA PRO A 179 -0.30 6.47 -29.67
C PRO A 179 -1.41 5.59 -30.27
N HIS A 180 -1.20 4.98 -31.45
CA HIS A 180 -2.22 4.17 -32.13
C HIS A 180 -2.44 2.79 -31.51
N THR A 181 -1.74 2.50 -30.43
CA THR A 181 -2.00 1.40 -29.48
C THR A 181 -1.76 1.90 -28.08
N THR A 182 -2.51 1.34 -27.13
CA THR A 182 -2.49 1.76 -25.72
C THR A 182 -2.18 0.56 -24.83
N ILE A 183 -1.41 0.80 -23.78
CA ILE A 183 -1.19 -0.19 -22.73
C ILE A 183 -1.65 0.35 -21.38
N ILE A 184 -2.12 -0.54 -20.50
CA ILE A 184 -2.31 -0.22 -19.08
C ILE A 184 -1.00 -0.53 -18.36
N HIS A 185 -0.48 0.43 -17.59
CA HIS A 185 0.69 0.23 -16.74
C HIS A 185 0.29 0.48 -15.28
N TYR A 186 0.16 -0.60 -14.52
CA TYR A 186 -0.33 -0.58 -13.12
C TYR A 186 0.70 -0.06 -12.11
N LYS A 187 1.58 0.70 -12.51
CA LYS A 187 2.61 1.47 -11.83
C LYS A 187 2.64 1.42 -10.29
N GLY A 188 3.71 0.89 -9.76
CA GLY A 188 4.03 1.04 -8.33
C GLY A 188 3.91 -0.20 -7.48
N GLU A 189 3.70 -1.36 -8.07
CA GLU A 189 3.67 -2.63 -7.36
C GLU A 189 5.05 -3.02 -6.84
N SER A 190 6.08 -2.82 -7.64
CA SER A 190 7.46 -3.14 -7.26
C SER A 190 8.13 -2.08 -6.38
N THR A 191 7.60 -0.83 -6.36
CA THR A 191 8.23 0.27 -5.63
C THR A 191 7.20 1.23 -5.07
N LYS A 192 7.01 1.22 -3.74
CA LYS A 192 6.21 2.24 -3.07
C LYS A 192 6.87 3.61 -3.29
N ARG A 193 6.34 4.42 -4.24
CA ARG A 193 6.80 5.76 -4.62
C ARG A 193 6.99 6.74 -3.46
N THR A 194 6.48 6.41 -2.29
CA THR A 194 6.59 7.19 -1.06
C THR A 194 7.77 6.78 -0.20
N SER A 195 8.56 5.76 -0.60
CA SER A 195 9.75 5.40 0.16
C SER A 195 10.86 6.44 -0.10
N VAL A 196 11.57 6.79 0.94
CA VAL A 196 12.75 7.66 0.87
C VAL A 196 13.77 7.06 -0.13
N ASN A 197 13.89 5.74 -0.16
CA ASN A 197 14.76 5.00 -1.08
C ASN A 197 14.43 5.24 -2.57
N TYR A 198 13.13 5.33 -2.95
CA TYR A 198 12.73 5.65 -4.33
C TYR A 198 13.29 7.01 -4.78
N VAL A 199 13.15 8.02 -3.92
CA VAL A 199 13.59 9.38 -4.21
C VAL A 199 15.11 9.41 -4.39
N PHE A 200 15.86 8.77 -3.49
CA PHE A 200 17.30 8.69 -3.58
C PHE A 200 17.76 7.95 -4.84
N THR A 201 17.17 6.81 -5.17
CA THR A 201 17.55 6.01 -6.35
C THR A 201 17.31 6.80 -7.64
N PHE A 202 16.14 7.46 -7.76
CA PHE A 202 15.82 8.29 -8.93
C PHE A 202 16.80 9.46 -9.11
N TYR A 203 17.11 10.18 -8.04
CA TYR A 203 18.04 11.31 -8.13
C TYR A 203 19.49 10.88 -8.35
N ARG A 204 19.88 9.74 -7.78
CA ARG A 204 21.18 9.14 -8.07
C ARG A 204 21.33 8.82 -9.55
N ALA A 205 20.31 8.26 -10.17
CA ALA A 205 20.29 8.01 -11.60
C ALA A 205 20.45 9.30 -12.43
N MET A 206 19.80 10.40 -12.01
CA MET A 206 19.98 11.69 -12.67
C MET A 206 21.39 12.25 -12.53
N ILE A 207 22.04 12.04 -11.39
CA ILE A 207 23.44 12.46 -11.18
C ILE A 207 24.38 11.64 -12.08
N ILE A 208 24.19 10.31 -12.16
CA ILE A 208 24.97 9.42 -13.04
C ILE A 208 24.82 9.90 -14.50
N PHE A 209 23.60 10.18 -14.95
CA PHE A 209 23.33 10.68 -16.29
C PHE A 209 24.08 11.99 -16.55
N ALA A 210 24.02 12.94 -15.63
CA ALA A 210 24.70 14.23 -15.76
C ALA A 210 26.20 14.07 -15.80
N GLN A 211 26.79 13.18 -14.99
CA GLN A 211 28.23 12.92 -14.96
C GLN A 211 28.73 12.28 -16.26
N LYS A 212 27.92 11.42 -16.89
CA LYS A 212 28.29 10.73 -18.13
C LYS A 212 28.13 11.59 -19.39
N HIS A 213 27.11 12.45 -19.40
CA HIS A 213 26.70 13.12 -20.64
C HIS A 213 26.88 14.64 -20.67
N TYR A 214 27.17 15.29 -19.52
CA TYR A 214 27.41 16.73 -19.44
C TYR A 214 28.88 17.06 -19.10
N SER A 215 29.32 18.28 -19.43
CA SER A 215 30.65 18.75 -19.01
C SER A 215 30.76 18.78 -17.49
N GLN A 216 32.00 18.60 -16.99
CA GLN A 216 32.28 18.56 -15.53
C GLN A 216 31.71 19.75 -14.76
N LYS A 217 31.79 20.97 -15.34
CA LYS A 217 31.25 22.20 -14.72
C LYS A 217 29.72 22.13 -14.58
N HIS A 218 29.03 21.75 -15.65
CA HIS A 218 27.56 21.60 -15.63
C HIS A 218 27.09 20.43 -14.75
N ALA A 219 27.84 19.33 -14.74
CA ALA A 219 27.53 18.17 -13.90
C ALA A 219 27.63 18.51 -12.39
N ARG A 220 28.65 19.29 -11.97
CA ARG A 220 28.80 19.75 -10.57
C ARG A 220 27.64 20.66 -10.15
N THR A 221 27.35 21.69 -10.95
CA THR A 221 26.23 22.61 -10.67
C THR A 221 24.91 21.86 -10.60
N PHE A 222 24.67 20.94 -11.53
CA PHE A 222 23.48 20.11 -11.57
C PHE A 222 23.38 19.20 -10.34
N SER A 223 24.49 18.56 -9.95
CA SER A 223 24.54 17.72 -8.74
C SER A 223 24.21 18.53 -7.48
N LEU A 224 24.76 19.73 -7.32
CA LEU A 224 24.45 20.63 -6.20
C LEU A 224 22.96 21.00 -6.15
N LEU A 225 22.38 21.39 -7.29
CA LEU A 225 20.96 21.72 -7.38
C LEU A 225 20.08 20.51 -7.06
N ILE A 226 20.44 19.33 -7.54
CA ILE A 226 19.72 18.09 -7.22
C ILE A 226 19.78 17.79 -5.73
N HIS A 227 20.95 17.83 -5.09
CA HIS A 227 21.07 17.56 -3.66
C HIS A 227 20.23 18.56 -2.84
N PHE A 228 20.33 19.85 -3.15
CA PHE A 228 19.53 20.89 -2.50
C PHE A 228 18.01 20.61 -2.64
N ALA A 229 17.59 20.25 -3.83
CA ALA A 229 16.20 19.91 -4.10
C ALA A 229 15.73 18.64 -3.38
N ILE A 230 16.59 17.62 -3.26
CA ILE A 230 16.33 16.40 -2.48
C ILE A 230 16.05 16.77 -1.03
N TYR A 231 16.93 17.58 -0.42
CA TYR A 231 16.77 17.97 0.99
C TYR A 231 15.50 18.79 1.22
N ILE A 232 15.23 19.81 0.39
CA ILE A 232 13.98 20.58 0.49
C ILE A 232 12.75 19.69 0.36
N ARG A 233 12.74 18.81 -0.65
CA ARG A 233 11.61 17.91 -0.89
C ARG A 233 11.46 16.88 0.23
N ALA A 234 12.55 16.36 0.78
CA ALA A 234 12.54 15.47 1.92
C ALA A 234 11.98 16.16 3.16
N ILE A 235 12.44 17.36 3.48
CA ILE A 235 11.93 18.18 4.59
C ILE A 235 10.43 18.49 4.38
N ALA A 236 10.06 18.95 3.20
CA ALA A 236 8.66 19.22 2.87
C ALA A 236 7.78 17.96 2.96
N ALA A 237 8.27 16.83 2.46
CA ALA A 237 7.53 15.55 2.52
C ALA A 237 7.39 15.04 3.96
N ILE A 238 8.43 15.17 4.78
CA ILE A 238 8.40 14.84 6.22
C ILE A 238 7.41 15.79 6.92
N GLY A 239 7.52 17.08 6.67
CA GLY A 239 6.60 18.09 7.23
C GLY A 239 5.14 17.81 6.88
N ILE A 240 4.83 17.62 5.60
CA ILE A 240 3.47 17.30 5.14
C ILE A 240 2.95 15.99 5.75
N ARG A 241 3.79 14.95 5.87
CA ARG A 241 3.40 13.69 6.52
C ARG A 241 3.14 13.90 8.00
N PHE A 242 4.04 14.60 8.67
CA PHE A 242 3.89 14.94 10.08
C PHE A 242 2.57 15.70 10.31
N PHE A 243 2.32 16.79 9.56
CA PHE A 243 1.08 17.55 9.66
C PHE A 243 -0.17 16.71 9.36
N LYS A 244 -0.14 15.87 8.31
CA LYS A 244 -1.26 14.97 7.98
C LYS A 244 -1.53 13.92 9.07
N GLN A 245 -0.48 13.42 9.72
CA GLN A 245 -0.61 12.43 10.80
C GLN A 245 -0.96 13.10 12.13
N ALA A 246 -0.43 14.30 12.40
CA ALA A 246 -0.66 15.04 13.63
C ALA A 246 -2.00 15.81 13.64
N LEU A 247 -2.60 16.06 12.46
CA LEU A 247 -3.81 16.88 12.36
C LEU A 247 -4.97 16.32 13.20
N LEU A 248 -5.31 15.05 13.04
CA LEU A 248 -6.41 14.45 13.80
C LEU A 248 -6.08 14.31 15.30
N PRO A 249 -4.90 13.79 15.72
CA PRO A 249 -4.52 13.83 17.13
C PRO A 249 -4.48 15.24 17.72
N GLY A 250 -3.96 16.22 16.98
CA GLY A 250 -3.90 17.60 17.44
C GLY A 250 -5.29 18.22 17.64
N LEU A 251 -6.22 18.00 16.70
CA LEU A 251 -7.61 18.42 16.85
C LEU A 251 -8.30 17.71 18.02
N ASP A 252 -8.09 16.40 18.17
CA ASP A 252 -8.61 15.66 19.31
C ASP A 252 -8.09 16.26 20.62
N PHE A 253 -6.80 16.54 20.75
CA PHE A 253 -6.23 17.15 21.95
C PHE A 253 -6.89 18.49 22.30
N ILE A 254 -6.95 19.40 21.32
CA ILE A 254 -7.53 20.72 21.53
C ILE A 254 -9.00 20.63 21.94
N LEU A 255 -9.77 19.81 21.22
CA LEU A 255 -11.21 19.69 21.47
C LEU A 255 -11.52 18.94 22.78
N LEU A 256 -10.74 17.92 23.14
CA LEU A 256 -10.87 17.23 24.42
C LEU A 256 -10.52 18.15 25.58
N PHE A 257 -9.45 18.91 25.44
CA PHE A 257 -9.04 19.90 26.44
C PHE A 257 -10.11 20.98 26.65
N LEU A 258 -10.61 21.60 25.59
CA LEU A 258 -11.66 22.61 25.66
C LEU A 258 -12.97 22.02 26.21
N SER A 259 -13.33 20.81 25.79
CA SER A 259 -14.51 20.12 26.31
C SER A 259 -14.43 19.87 27.81
N PHE A 260 -13.27 19.41 28.29
CA PHE A 260 -13.07 19.19 29.72
C PHE A 260 -13.25 20.50 30.51
N LEU A 261 -12.70 21.61 30.02
CA LEU A 261 -12.89 22.92 30.65
C LEU A 261 -14.35 23.36 30.67
N LEU A 262 -15.09 23.17 29.58
CA LEU A 262 -16.52 23.47 29.49
C LEU A 262 -17.34 22.61 30.47
N ILE A 263 -17.10 21.30 30.48
CA ILE A 263 -17.77 20.36 31.38
C ILE A 263 -17.46 20.73 32.85
N LYS A 264 -16.19 21.06 33.16
CA LYS A 264 -15.79 21.48 34.49
C LYS A 264 -16.54 22.77 34.90
N ASN A 265 -16.61 23.76 34.02
CA ASN A 265 -17.30 25.01 34.33
C ASN A 265 -18.81 24.80 34.59
N SER A 266 -19.48 24.04 33.71
CA SER A 266 -20.90 23.72 33.87
C SER A 266 -21.17 22.87 35.11
N TRP A 267 -20.31 21.88 35.41
CA TRP A 267 -20.42 21.07 36.61
C TRP A 267 -20.19 21.90 37.91
N SER A 268 -19.21 22.80 37.89
CA SER A 268 -18.87 23.68 39.00
C SER A 268 -20.03 24.62 39.30
N GLU A 269 -20.59 25.24 38.27
CA GLU A 269 -21.77 26.15 38.40
C GLU A 269 -22.99 25.39 38.93
N TYR A 270 -23.26 24.16 38.40
CA TYR A 270 -24.38 23.34 38.87
C TYR A 270 -24.24 22.87 40.32
N LYS A 271 -23.03 22.47 40.75
CA LYS A 271 -22.84 21.88 42.07
C LYS A 271 -22.51 22.87 43.17
N PHE A 272 -21.80 23.95 42.84
CA PHE A 272 -21.24 24.87 43.81
C PHE A 272 -21.72 26.34 43.59
N GLU A 273 -22.61 26.55 42.63
CA GLU A 273 -23.12 27.89 42.24
C GLU A 273 -22.02 28.87 41.83
N THR A 274 -20.80 28.40 41.57
CA THR A 274 -19.65 29.20 41.15
C THR A 274 -18.78 28.43 40.14
N ARG A 275 -18.15 29.14 39.21
CA ARG A 275 -17.21 28.59 38.25
C ARG A 275 -15.80 28.38 38.82
N GLU A 276 -15.50 29.01 39.92
CA GLU A 276 -14.17 29.08 40.55
C GLU A 276 -13.98 28.05 41.69
N ALA A 277 -14.85 27.04 41.80
CA ALA A 277 -14.80 26.06 42.87
C ALA A 277 -13.51 25.21 42.89
N TYR A 278 -12.74 25.21 41.80
CA TYR A 278 -11.48 24.45 41.69
C TYR A 278 -10.32 25.42 41.38
N PRO A 279 -9.12 25.23 41.99
CA PRO A 279 -7.94 26.06 41.73
C PRO A 279 -7.51 25.97 40.25
N GLU A 280 -7.25 27.11 39.61
CA GLU A 280 -6.93 27.20 38.19
C GLU A 280 -5.71 26.35 37.78
N SER A 281 -4.65 26.32 38.60
CA SER A 281 -3.45 25.55 38.37
C SER A 281 -3.75 24.06 38.31
N SER A 282 -4.56 23.56 39.24
CA SER A 282 -4.95 22.13 39.27
C SER A 282 -5.90 21.78 38.12
N VAL A 283 -6.78 22.72 37.73
CA VAL A 283 -7.66 22.55 36.55
C VAL A 283 -6.86 22.37 35.28
N LEU A 284 -5.86 23.22 35.05
CA LEU A 284 -5.04 23.19 33.86
C LEU A 284 -4.24 21.87 33.76
N VAL A 285 -3.62 21.46 34.87
CA VAL A 285 -2.85 20.19 34.94
C VAL A 285 -3.76 19.03 34.64
N ASN A 286 -4.92 18.92 35.29
CA ASN A 286 -5.85 17.81 35.07
C ASN A 286 -6.41 17.80 33.63
N ALA A 287 -6.74 18.96 33.07
CA ALA A 287 -7.22 19.07 31.68
C ALA A 287 -6.19 18.54 30.67
N ILE A 288 -4.91 18.88 30.86
CA ILE A 288 -3.81 18.41 30.02
C ILE A 288 -3.63 16.89 30.19
N VAL A 289 -3.49 16.43 31.45
CA VAL A 289 -3.23 15.01 31.75
C VAL A 289 -4.37 14.12 31.26
N TYR A 290 -5.63 14.47 31.53
CA TYR A 290 -6.78 13.69 31.11
C TYR A 290 -6.90 13.65 29.57
N SER A 291 -6.68 14.78 28.91
CA SER A 291 -6.68 14.83 27.44
C SER A 291 -5.61 13.93 26.84
N ILE A 292 -4.39 13.94 27.40
CA ILE A 292 -3.30 13.05 26.96
C ILE A 292 -3.66 11.58 27.21
N LEU A 293 -4.20 11.24 28.37
CA LEU A 293 -4.56 9.84 28.70
C LEU A 293 -5.70 9.32 27.80
N TRP A 294 -6.70 10.13 27.46
CA TRP A 294 -7.71 9.75 26.47
C TRP A 294 -7.10 9.60 25.08
N MET A 295 -6.19 10.47 24.67
CA MET A 295 -5.49 10.34 23.39
C MET A 295 -4.64 9.06 23.31
N VAL A 296 -3.91 8.73 24.38
CA VAL A 296 -3.14 7.48 24.47
C VAL A 296 -4.07 6.28 24.37
N GLY A 297 -5.21 6.30 25.05
CA GLY A 297 -6.23 5.26 24.94
C GLY A 297 -6.78 5.14 23.50
N LEU A 298 -7.10 6.27 22.85
CA LEU A 298 -7.54 6.29 21.45
C LEU A 298 -6.45 5.75 20.50
N PHE A 299 -5.19 6.02 20.77
CA PHE A 299 -4.06 5.50 20.00
C PHE A 299 -3.93 3.97 20.16
N ILE A 300 -3.98 3.47 21.39
CA ILE A 300 -3.92 2.03 21.71
C ILE A 300 -5.09 1.27 21.05
N ALA A 301 -6.29 1.83 21.09
CA ALA A 301 -7.47 1.26 20.46
C ALA A 301 -7.48 1.36 18.93
N GLY A 302 -6.44 1.94 18.31
CA GLY A 302 -6.30 2.06 16.86
C GLY A 302 -7.21 3.11 16.21
N SER A 303 -7.79 4.04 17.00
CA SER A 303 -8.68 5.09 16.50
C SER A 303 -8.02 6.08 15.54
N TYR A 304 -6.68 6.14 15.48
CA TYR A 304 -5.90 6.95 14.53
C TYR A 304 -5.45 6.16 13.30
N HIS A 305 -5.74 4.86 13.24
CA HIS A 305 -5.48 4.01 12.07
C HIS A 305 -6.62 4.09 11.05
N ARG A 306 -6.48 3.41 9.92
CA ARG A 306 -7.44 3.47 8.80
C ARG A 306 -8.88 3.08 9.15
N ARG A 307 -9.07 2.17 10.12
CA ARG A 307 -10.40 1.69 10.56
C ARG A 307 -10.89 2.55 11.72
N LYS A 308 -11.47 3.69 11.41
CA LYS A 308 -12.05 4.60 12.40
C LYS A 308 -13.49 4.18 12.71
N THR A 309 -13.69 3.14 13.50
CA THR A 309 -15.04 2.69 13.91
C THR A 309 -15.47 3.39 15.19
N PHE A 310 -16.78 3.58 15.40
CA PHE A 310 -17.32 4.06 16.66
C PHE A 310 -16.81 3.23 17.85
N LEU A 311 -16.80 1.90 17.70
CA LEU A 311 -16.33 0.98 18.73
C LEU A 311 -14.84 1.21 19.10
N SER A 312 -13.98 1.60 18.14
CA SER A 312 -12.58 1.92 18.44
C SER A 312 -12.45 3.20 19.28
N VAL A 313 -13.35 4.16 19.07
CA VAL A 313 -13.40 5.40 19.89
C VAL A 313 -13.85 5.07 21.31
N VAL A 314 -14.95 4.32 21.45
CA VAL A 314 -15.46 3.90 22.78
C VAL A 314 -14.41 3.11 23.55
N LYS A 315 -13.79 2.11 22.95
CA LYS A 315 -12.71 1.31 23.57
C LYS A 315 -11.54 2.22 23.98
N GLY A 316 -11.15 3.16 23.11
CA GLY A 316 -10.04 4.06 23.38
C GLY A 316 -10.30 5.01 24.57
N VAL A 317 -11.47 5.62 24.60
CA VAL A 317 -11.86 6.47 25.72
C VAL A 317 -12.00 5.65 27.01
N ALA A 318 -12.55 4.44 26.95
CA ALA A 318 -12.64 3.56 28.11
C ALA A 318 -11.25 3.23 28.69
N PHE A 319 -10.26 2.88 27.85
CA PHE A 319 -8.87 2.68 28.30
C PHE A 319 -8.25 3.93 28.89
N GLY A 320 -8.45 5.09 28.25
CA GLY A 320 -7.99 6.37 28.80
C GLY A 320 -8.64 6.71 30.14
N THR A 321 -9.94 6.47 30.28
CA THR A 321 -10.68 6.70 31.53
C THR A 321 -10.20 5.77 32.65
N LEU A 322 -9.89 4.50 32.34
CA LEU A 322 -9.30 3.58 33.28
C LEU A 322 -7.93 4.09 33.75
N ALA A 323 -7.09 4.56 32.83
CA ALA A 323 -5.80 5.16 33.15
C ALA A 323 -5.95 6.42 34.02
N ILE A 324 -6.96 7.28 33.74
CA ILE A 324 -7.30 8.43 34.57
C ILE A 324 -7.75 8.00 35.96
N ALA A 325 -8.55 6.93 36.09
CA ALA A 325 -8.99 6.43 37.38
C ALA A 325 -7.81 5.91 38.22
N VAL A 326 -6.85 5.22 37.60
CA VAL A 326 -5.59 4.80 38.25
C VAL A 326 -4.77 6.03 38.66
N PHE A 327 -4.56 6.99 37.76
CA PHE A 327 -3.86 8.22 38.06
C PHE A 327 -4.52 8.98 39.25
N TYR A 328 -5.86 9.11 39.22
CA TYR A 328 -6.65 9.72 40.29
C TYR A 328 -6.44 9.06 41.65
N ALA A 329 -6.23 7.74 41.70
CA ALA A 329 -6.02 7.01 42.95
C ALA A 329 -4.67 7.35 43.63
N PHE A 330 -3.63 7.70 42.85
CA PHE A 330 -2.27 7.94 43.32
C PHE A 330 -1.90 9.43 43.46
N VAL A 331 -2.73 10.33 42.93
CA VAL A 331 -2.45 11.77 42.94
C VAL A 331 -2.83 12.38 44.30
N ASP A 332 -2.09 13.43 44.69
CA ASP A 332 -2.37 14.23 45.90
C ASP A 332 -3.81 14.81 45.92
N GLU A 333 -4.36 14.96 47.11
CA GLU A 333 -5.75 15.43 47.31
C GLU A 333 -6.02 16.79 46.65
N ALA A 334 -5.02 17.66 46.57
CA ALA A 334 -5.09 18.97 45.92
C ALA A 334 -5.41 18.90 44.41
N TYR A 335 -5.13 17.75 43.75
CA TYR A 335 -5.42 17.53 42.35
C TYR A 335 -6.61 16.58 42.13
N ARG A 336 -7.27 16.08 43.17
CA ARG A 336 -8.43 15.20 43.07
C ARG A 336 -9.71 16.02 42.88
N PHE A 337 -10.23 16.00 41.65
CA PHE A 337 -11.51 16.61 41.34
C PHE A 337 -12.69 15.65 41.57
N SER A 338 -13.91 16.16 41.34
CA SER A 338 -15.10 15.32 41.39
C SER A 338 -15.02 14.13 40.42
N ARG A 339 -15.32 12.92 40.92
CA ARG A 339 -15.39 11.70 40.08
C ARG A 339 -16.40 11.85 38.94
N ALA A 340 -17.43 12.70 39.15
CA ALA A 340 -18.39 13.01 38.09
C ALA A 340 -17.73 13.66 36.87
N LEU A 341 -16.68 14.48 37.05
CA LEU A 341 -15.94 15.11 35.96
C LEU A 341 -15.18 14.07 35.10
N ILE A 342 -14.75 12.98 35.67
CA ILE A 342 -14.10 11.87 34.93
C ILE A 342 -15.15 11.18 34.03
N VAL A 343 -16.34 10.89 34.57
CA VAL A 343 -17.42 10.23 33.84
C VAL A 343 -17.98 11.14 32.74
N LEU A 344 -18.34 12.39 33.10
CA LEU A 344 -18.84 13.37 32.14
C LEU A 344 -17.81 13.69 31.06
N GLY A 345 -16.54 13.81 31.46
CA GLY A 345 -15.42 14.00 30.54
C GLY A 345 -15.26 12.82 29.58
N ALA A 346 -15.43 11.58 30.05
CA ALA A 346 -15.39 10.40 29.18
C ALA A 346 -16.53 10.41 28.14
N ILE A 347 -17.75 10.72 28.56
CA ILE A 347 -18.90 10.84 27.65
C ILE A 347 -18.65 11.94 26.61
N GLY A 348 -18.24 13.13 27.06
CA GLY A 348 -17.88 14.25 26.19
C GLY A 348 -16.76 13.88 25.20
N SER A 349 -15.75 13.15 25.68
CA SER A 349 -14.64 12.68 24.86
C SER A 349 -15.08 11.71 23.75
N ILE A 350 -16.02 10.80 24.03
CA ILE A 350 -16.60 9.91 23.01
C ILE A 350 -17.33 10.73 21.94
N CYS A 351 -18.20 11.64 22.36
CA CYS A 351 -18.98 12.48 21.44
C CYS A 351 -18.07 13.32 20.54
N ILE A 352 -17.11 14.01 21.12
CA ILE A 352 -16.19 14.91 20.38
C ILE A 352 -15.26 14.11 19.48
N ALA A 353 -14.62 13.06 20.00
CA ALA A 353 -13.72 12.27 19.20
C ALA A 353 -14.45 11.61 18.00
N TYR A 354 -15.68 11.15 18.17
CA TYR A 354 -16.48 10.61 17.09
C TYR A 354 -16.93 11.66 16.09
N PHE A 355 -17.45 12.79 16.59
CA PHE A 355 -17.85 13.94 15.76
C PHE A 355 -16.67 14.45 14.91
N ASN A 356 -15.49 14.58 15.50
CA ASN A 356 -14.28 15.00 14.78
C ASN A 356 -13.95 14.06 13.62
N ARG A 357 -14.13 12.76 13.79
CA ARG A 357 -13.95 11.76 12.73
C ARG A 357 -15.00 11.87 11.62
N LEU A 358 -16.26 12.10 12.00
CA LEU A 358 -17.33 12.33 11.03
C LEU A 358 -17.10 13.61 10.23
N LEU A 359 -16.67 14.69 10.90
CA LEU A 359 -16.38 15.98 10.25
C LEU A 359 -15.24 15.83 9.22
N ILE A 360 -14.14 15.20 9.60
CA ILE A 360 -13.01 14.96 8.68
C ILE A 360 -13.45 14.07 7.52
N TYR A 361 -14.27 13.06 7.77
CA TYR A 361 -14.82 12.21 6.71
C TYR A 361 -15.69 13.01 5.75
N PHE A 362 -16.60 13.82 6.27
CA PHE A 362 -17.46 14.70 5.46
C PHE A 362 -16.66 15.70 4.63
N LEU A 363 -15.68 16.39 5.22
CA LEU A 363 -14.83 17.36 4.51
C LEU A 363 -14.04 16.69 3.37
N ARG A 364 -13.67 15.42 3.56
CA ARG A 364 -12.88 14.66 2.56
C ARG A 364 -13.73 14.06 1.45
N HIS A 365 -14.91 13.55 1.76
CA HIS A 365 -15.74 12.79 0.82
C HIS A 365 -17.03 13.51 0.42
N ARG A 366 -17.36 14.63 1.07
CA ARG A 366 -18.62 15.39 0.88
C ARG A 366 -19.89 14.53 0.98
N LYS A 367 -19.80 13.38 1.68
CA LYS A 367 -20.90 12.46 1.94
C LYS A 367 -20.98 12.20 3.43
N PHE A 368 -22.18 12.19 4.00
CA PHE A 368 -22.41 11.73 5.38
C PHE A 368 -22.54 10.20 5.38
N SER A 369 -21.66 9.50 6.09
CA SER A 369 -21.80 8.06 6.34
C SER A 369 -21.53 7.80 7.82
N LEU A 370 -22.50 7.22 8.51
CA LEU A 370 -22.37 6.78 9.90
C LEU A 370 -21.43 5.56 10.04
N SER A 371 -21.28 4.79 8.96
CA SER A 371 -20.31 3.71 8.84
C SER A 371 -19.02 4.27 8.21
N LEU A 372 -18.02 4.53 9.03
CA LEU A 372 -16.69 5.04 8.63
C LEU A 372 -15.83 4.01 7.86
N GLY A 373 -16.44 2.99 7.28
CA GLY A 373 -15.83 1.94 6.47
C GLY A 373 -16.86 1.41 5.49
N SER A 374 -17.23 2.21 4.47
CA SER A 374 -18.10 1.75 3.39
C SER A 374 -17.43 0.61 2.62
N GLU A 375 -18.17 -0.46 2.39
CA GLU A 375 -17.85 -1.46 1.39
C GLU A 375 -17.95 -0.79 0.02
N LEU A 376 -17.03 -1.10 -0.88
CA LEU A 376 -17.02 -0.53 -2.22
C LEU A 376 -18.13 -1.18 -3.05
N LYS A 377 -18.97 -0.38 -3.67
CA LYS A 377 -19.99 -0.82 -4.61
C LYS A 377 -19.34 -1.37 -5.86
N THR A 378 -19.36 -2.71 -5.99
CA THR A 378 -18.61 -3.45 -7.01
C THR A 378 -19.56 -4.13 -7.99
N ILE A 379 -19.25 -3.99 -9.28
CA ILE A 379 -19.86 -4.79 -10.35
C ILE A 379 -18.79 -5.63 -11.05
N ILE A 380 -19.21 -6.75 -11.62
CA ILE A 380 -18.35 -7.63 -12.42
C ILE A 380 -18.83 -7.57 -13.88
N VAL A 381 -17.90 -7.43 -14.83
CA VAL A 381 -18.22 -7.45 -16.26
C VAL A 381 -17.68 -8.72 -16.88
N GLY A 382 -18.56 -9.59 -17.33
CA GLY A 382 -18.21 -10.90 -17.88
C GLY A 382 -19.45 -11.79 -18.06
N ASN A 383 -19.24 -12.99 -18.58
CA ASN A 383 -20.27 -14.01 -18.69
C ASN A 383 -20.49 -14.73 -17.34
N LYS A 384 -21.62 -15.37 -17.17
CA LYS A 384 -22.08 -15.94 -15.90
C LYS A 384 -21.06 -16.85 -15.20
N ASP A 385 -20.36 -17.71 -15.95
CA ASP A 385 -19.38 -18.66 -15.39
C ASP A 385 -18.17 -17.94 -14.79
N GLU A 386 -17.63 -16.94 -15.50
CA GLU A 386 -16.52 -16.12 -15.03
C GLU A 386 -16.92 -15.22 -13.87
N VAL A 387 -18.14 -14.68 -13.89
CA VAL A 387 -18.72 -13.90 -12.80
C VAL A 387 -18.76 -14.72 -11.52
N GLN A 388 -19.25 -15.97 -11.59
CA GLN A 388 -19.30 -16.87 -10.43
C GLN A 388 -17.90 -17.17 -9.89
N ARG A 389 -16.92 -17.41 -10.78
CA ARG A 389 -15.52 -17.62 -10.41
C ARG A 389 -14.95 -16.42 -9.67
N VAL A 390 -15.22 -15.20 -10.16
CA VAL A 390 -14.75 -13.96 -9.55
C VAL A 390 -15.41 -13.70 -8.20
N GLN A 391 -16.70 -13.99 -8.06
CA GLN A 391 -17.42 -13.92 -6.77
C GLN A 391 -16.77 -14.84 -5.73
N ASP A 392 -16.44 -16.08 -6.10
CA ASP A 392 -15.75 -17.02 -5.22
C ASP A 392 -14.38 -16.51 -4.79
N LEU A 393 -13.65 -15.85 -5.69
CA LEU A 393 -12.38 -15.19 -5.37
C LEU A 393 -12.57 -14.03 -4.39
N LEU A 394 -13.58 -13.19 -4.58
CA LEU A 394 -13.90 -12.09 -3.68
C LEU A 394 -14.25 -12.58 -2.27
N VAL A 395 -15.07 -13.61 -2.16
CA VAL A 395 -15.43 -14.24 -0.89
C VAL A 395 -14.21 -14.83 -0.20
N LYS A 396 -13.37 -15.59 -0.92
CA LYS A 396 -12.13 -16.19 -0.37
C LYS A 396 -11.11 -15.15 0.07
N SER A 397 -11.03 -14.01 -0.61
CA SER A 397 -10.12 -12.90 -0.28
C SER A 397 -10.57 -12.08 0.93
N LYS A 398 -11.78 -12.31 1.48
CA LYS A 398 -12.41 -11.47 2.53
C LYS A 398 -12.43 -10.00 2.14
N SER A 399 -12.61 -9.73 0.88
CA SER A 399 -12.73 -8.38 0.34
C SER A 399 -13.97 -7.68 0.94
N ARG A 400 -13.83 -6.40 1.24
CA ARG A 400 -14.95 -5.55 1.68
C ARG A 400 -15.61 -4.90 0.48
N THR A 401 -16.20 -5.71 -0.36
CA THR A 401 -16.93 -5.26 -1.54
C THR A 401 -18.42 -5.55 -1.35
N GLU A 402 -19.24 -4.56 -1.56
CA GLU A 402 -20.68 -4.70 -1.73
C GLU A 402 -20.92 -5.09 -3.19
N TYR A 403 -21.06 -6.39 -3.44
CA TYR A 403 -21.38 -6.87 -4.78
C TYR A 403 -22.80 -6.47 -5.14
N ILE A 404 -22.97 -5.63 -6.18
CA ILE A 404 -24.27 -5.14 -6.64
C ILE A 404 -24.86 -6.09 -7.68
N GLY A 405 -24.04 -6.58 -8.61
CA GLY A 405 -24.46 -7.42 -9.70
C GLY A 405 -23.42 -7.50 -10.81
N PHE A 406 -23.78 -8.07 -11.94
CA PHE A 406 -22.90 -8.22 -13.08
C PHE A 406 -23.48 -7.65 -14.37
N VAL A 407 -22.58 -7.30 -15.27
CA VAL A 407 -22.87 -6.80 -16.61
C VAL A 407 -22.41 -7.85 -17.61
N GLY A 408 -23.34 -8.37 -18.42
CA GLY A 408 -23.08 -9.40 -19.42
C GLY A 408 -22.35 -8.85 -20.64
N VAL A 409 -21.44 -9.65 -21.19
CA VAL A 409 -20.79 -9.35 -22.48
C VAL A 409 -21.64 -9.82 -23.63
N ASN A 410 -22.31 -10.98 -23.48
CA ASN A 410 -23.29 -11.54 -24.39
C ASN A 410 -24.70 -11.41 -23.79
N GLU A 411 -25.75 -11.64 -24.59
CA GLU A 411 -27.16 -11.52 -24.13
C GLU A 411 -27.61 -12.65 -23.18
N ASP A 412 -26.73 -13.56 -22.79
CA ASP A 412 -27.02 -14.78 -22.03
C ASP A 412 -27.32 -14.58 -20.52
N GLY A 413 -27.53 -13.33 -20.08
CA GLY A 413 -27.77 -13.01 -18.66
C GLY A 413 -29.21 -12.72 -18.25
N THR A 414 -30.16 -12.70 -19.20
CA THR A 414 -31.57 -12.35 -18.97
C THR A 414 -32.28 -13.44 -18.16
N GLY A 415 -32.41 -13.25 -16.85
CA GLY A 415 -33.10 -14.20 -15.94
C GLY A 415 -32.37 -14.42 -14.60
N ASP A 416 -31.25 -13.77 -14.38
CA ASP A 416 -30.53 -13.79 -13.10
C ASP A 416 -30.84 -12.50 -12.32
N ASP A 417 -31.20 -12.62 -11.05
CA ASP A 417 -31.55 -11.46 -10.19
C ASP A 417 -30.42 -10.45 -10.03
N HIS A 418 -29.17 -10.85 -10.30
CA HIS A 418 -28.00 -10.00 -10.23
C HIS A 418 -27.54 -9.46 -11.60
N TYR A 419 -28.28 -9.74 -12.69
CA TYR A 419 -27.98 -9.21 -14.01
C TYR A 419 -28.43 -7.76 -14.12
N LEU A 420 -27.49 -6.85 -14.33
CA LEU A 420 -27.75 -5.41 -14.38
C LEU A 420 -27.97 -4.88 -15.82
N GLY A 421 -27.54 -5.63 -16.83
CA GLY A 421 -27.65 -5.24 -18.23
C GLY A 421 -26.44 -5.69 -19.07
N ASN A 422 -26.41 -5.24 -20.33
CA ASN A 422 -25.34 -5.55 -21.27
C ASN A 422 -24.18 -4.54 -21.18
N VAL A 423 -22.98 -4.95 -21.60
CA VAL A 423 -21.77 -4.13 -21.59
C VAL A 423 -21.95 -2.78 -22.33
N ASN A 424 -22.80 -2.71 -23.34
CA ASN A 424 -23.10 -1.46 -24.06
C ASN A 424 -23.78 -0.41 -23.16
N GLN A 425 -24.39 -0.83 -22.06
CA GLN A 425 -25.07 0.03 -21.07
C GLN A 425 -24.18 0.32 -19.85
N LEU A 426 -22.90 -0.10 -19.89
CA LEU A 426 -22.01 -0.04 -18.73
C LEU A 426 -21.89 1.37 -18.14
N SER A 427 -21.81 2.41 -18.97
CA SER A 427 -21.70 3.81 -18.51
C SER A 427 -22.93 4.26 -17.71
N ASP A 428 -24.12 3.85 -18.16
CA ASP A 428 -25.40 4.18 -17.50
C ASP A 428 -25.55 3.41 -16.20
N ILE A 429 -25.21 2.11 -16.20
CA ILE A 429 -25.21 1.24 -15.00
C ILE A 429 -24.29 1.81 -13.93
N VAL A 430 -23.07 2.20 -14.32
CA VAL A 430 -22.09 2.82 -13.38
C VAL A 430 -22.64 4.11 -12.75
N SER A 431 -23.39 4.89 -13.52
CA SER A 431 -23.97 6.13 -13.04
C SER A 431 -25.19 5.90 -12.16
N LEU A 432 -26.08 4.98 -12.55
CA LEU A 432 -27.32 4.67 -11.86
C LEU A 432 -27.09 4.04 -10.47
N PHE A 433 -26.19 3.05 -10.40
CA PHE A 433 -25.90 2.34 -9.16
C PHE A 433 -24.79 2.99 -8.33
N ALA A 434 -24.22 4.13 -8.80
CA ALA A 434 -23.09 4.80 -8.17
C ALA A 434 -21.92 3.82 -7.88
N VAL A 435 -21.55 3.06 -8.90
CA VAL A 435 -20.49 2.05 -8.83
C VAL A 435 -19.15 2.68 -8.53
N GLU A 436 -18.43 2.10 -7.59
CA GLU A 436 -17.10 2.57 -7.15
C GLU A 436 -15.97 1.64 -7.65
N GLU A 437 -16.31 0.40 -8.02
CA GLU A 437 -15.35 -0.58 -8.52
C GLU A 437 -15.95 -1.43 -9.65
N ILE A 438 -15.18 -1.61 -10.72
CA ILE A 438 -15.53 -2.45 -11.86
C ILE A 438 -14.45 -3.52 -12.02
N ILE A 439 -14.85 -4.79 -12.07
CA ILE A 439 -13.96 -5.92 -12.29
C ILE A 439 -14.26 -6.52 -13.66
N PHE A 440 -13.32 -6.42 -14.59
CA PHE A 440 -13.42 -6.99 -15.92
C PHE A 440 -12.87 -8.41 -15.98
N CYS A 441 -13.59 -9.34 -16.57
CA CYS A 441 -13.14 -10.70 -16.87
C CYS A 441 -12.45 -10.72 -18.24
N SER A 442 -11.11 -10.89 -18.28
CA SER A 442 -10.36 -10.82 -19.54
C SER A 442 -10.58 -12.04 -20.46
N LYS A 443 -11.17 -13.12 -19.96
CA LYS A 443 -11.60 -14.23 -20.79
C LYS A 443 -12.74 -13.85 -21.74
N ASP A 444 -13.65 -13.01 -21.27
CA ASP A 444 -14.87 -12.65 -21.98
C ASP A 444 -14.75 -11.31 -22.70
N LEU A 445 -13.81 -10.45 -22.28
CA LEU A 445 -13.64 -9.11 -22.83
C LEU A 445 -12.18 -8.86 -23.20
N PRO A 446 -11.84 -8.62 -24.48
CA PRO A 446 -10.49 -8.30 -24.92
C PRO A 446 -9.92 -7.06 -24.22
N ALA A 447 -8.59 -7.01 -24.05
CA ALA A 447 -7.93 -5.89 -23.38
C ALA A 447 -8.19 -4.55 -24.09
N ALA A 448 -8.25 -4.54 -25.42
CA ALA A 448 -8.61 -3.35 -26.20
C ALA A 448 -9.98 -2.80 -25.82
N LYS A 449 -10.99 -3.66 -25.63
CA LYS A 449 -12.34 -3.25 -25.19
C LYS A 449 -12.35 -2.79 -23.73
N ILE A 450 -11.59 -3.44 -22.86
CA ILE A 450 -11.43 -2.99 -21.46
C ILE A 450 -10.84 -1.57 -21.43
N ILE A 451 -9.78 -1.33 -22.19
CA ILE A 451 -9.12 -0.01 -22.31
C ILE A 451 -10.09 1.05 -22.86
N GLU A 452 -10.88 0.70 -23.88
CA GLU A 452 -11.91 1.57 -24.44
C GLU A 452 -12.94 1.99 -23.38
N TRP A 453 -13.48 1.02 -22.61
CA TRP A 453 -14.44 1.30 -21.54
C TRP A 453 -13.85 2.10 -20.38
N MET A 454 -12.60 1.84 -20.01
CA MET A 454 -11.90 2.67 -19.01
C MET A 454 -11.79 4.12 -19.47
N GLY A 455 -11.58 4.35 -20.77
CA GLY A 455 -11.57 5.69 -21.39
C GLY A 455 -12.95 6.36 -21.42
N ILE A 456 -14.00 5.62 -21.76
CA ILE A 456 -15.39 6.13 -21.85
C ILE A 456 -15.91 6.52 -20.47
N ILE A 457 -15.76 5.65 -19.48
CA ILE A 457 -16.24 5.90 -18.11
C ILE A 457 -15.49 7.08 -17.49
N GLY A 458 -14.16 7.16 -17.63
CA GLY A 458 -13.29 8.31 -17.32
C GLY A 458 -13.50 8.99 -15.95
N LYS A 459 -14.24 8.35 -15.01
CA LYS A 459 -14.56 8.92 -13.70
C LYS A 459 -13.41 8.66 -12.72
N PRO A 460 -12.86 9.70 -12.06
CA PRO A 460 -11.70 9.56 -11.17
C PRO A 460 -11.99 8.75 -9.88
N ASP A 461 -13.27 8.56 -9.56
CA ASP A 461 -13.73 7.87 -8.34
C ASP A 461 -14.06 6.39 -8.60
N VAL A 462 -14.01 5.92 -9.85
CA VAL A 462 -14.23 4.52 -10.20
C VAL A 462 -12.89 3.79 -10.33
N MET A 463 -12.78 2.66 -9.63
CA MET A 463 -11.62 1.78 -9.71
C MET A 463 -11.87 0.67 -10.73
N PHE A 464 -10.87 0.41 -11.56
CA PHE A 464 -10.91 -0.67 -12.54
C PHE A 464 -9.98 -1.80 -12.14
N LYS A 465 -10.46 -3.03 -12.25
CA LYS A 465 -9.72 -4.25 -12.00
C LYS A 465 -9.93 -5.23 -13.13
N ILE A 466 -8.94 -6.08 -13.36
CA ILE A 466 -8.97 -7.10 -14.42
C ILE A 466 -8.66 -8.45 -13.76
N VAL A 467 -9.47 -9.44 -14.10
CA VAL A 467 -9.22 -10.84 -13.73
C VAL A 467 -8.73 -11.57 -14.98
N PRO A 468 -7.47 -12.01 -15.01
CA PRO A 468 -6.97 -12.83 -16.12
C PRO A 468 -7.64 -14.19 -16.17
N GLU A 469 -7.65 -14.79 -17.38
CA GLU A 469 -8.17 -16.12 -17.59
C GLU A 469 -7.50 -17.15 -16.67
N GLU A 470 -8.27 -18.05 -16.07
CA GLU A 470 -7.81 -19.11 -15.14
C GLU A 470 -6.98 -18.62 -13.94
N SER A 471 -6.90 -17.32 -13.69
CA SER A 471 -6.11 -16.80 -12.60
C SER A 471 -6.84 -16.88 -11.25
N LEU A 472 -6.04 -17.03 -10.18
CA LEU A 472 -6.52 -16.95 -8.79
C LEU A 472 -6.29 -15.55 -8.18
N PHE A 473 -6.03 -14.54 -9.01
CA PHE A 473 -5.75 -13.18 -8.58
C PHE A 473 -6.46 -12.15 -9.47
N ILE A 474 -6.71 -10.98 -8.93
CA ILE A 474 -7.32 -9.83 -9.60
C ILE A 474 -6.28 -8.72 -9.69
N ILE A 475 -6.03 -8.21 -10.89
CA ILE A 475 -5.10 -7.10 -11.14
C ILE A 475 -5.88 -5.79 -10.99
N GLY A 476 -5.38 -4.84 -10.21
CA GLY A 476 -6.04 -3.55 -10.03
C GLY A 476 -5.11 -2.41 -9.75
N SER A 477 -5.58 -1.17 -9.94
CA SER A 477 -4.84 0.02 -9.57
C SER A 477 -4.97 0.31 -8.08
N ASN A 478 -3.86 0.71 -7.46
CA ASN A 478 -3.88 1.39 -6.19
C ASN A 478 -4.47 2.80 -6.38
N SER A 479 -5.73 3.02 -6.02
CA SER A 479 -6.21 4.39 -5.88
C SER A 479 -5.40 5.11 -4.81
N LYS A 480 -5.12 6.41 -5.02
CA LYS A 480 -4.38 7.24 -4.05
C LYS A 480 -5.01 7.28 -2.64
N ASN A 481 -6.24 6.83 -2.50
CA ASN A 481 -7.07 6.93 -1.30
C ASN A 481 -7.38 5.59 -0.62
N ALA A 482 -7.16 4.46 -1.30
CA ALA A 482 -7.15 3.13 -0.71
C ALA A 482 -5.84 2.45 -1.12
N PRO A 483 -5.12 1.73 -0.24
CA PRO A 483 -4.12 0.81 -0.70
C PRO A 483 -4.87 -0.22 -1.52
N GLY A 484 -4.44 -0.44 -2.75
CA GLY A 484 -4.95 -1.51 -3.57
C GLY A 484 -4.78 -2.79 -2.78
N ASP A 485 -5.90 -3.34 -2.39
CA ASP A 485 -5.90 -4.72 -2.06
C ASP A 485 -5.80 -5.42 -3.41
N PHE A 486 -4.62 -5.94 -3.73
CA PHE A 486 -4.56 -7.04 -4.64
C PHE A 486 -5.49 -8.10 -4.08
N TYR A 487 -6.49 -8.48 -4.84
CA TYR A 487 -7.12 -9.76 -4.62
C TYR A 487 -6.21 -10.85 -5.22
N THR A 488 -4.93 -10.75 -4.93
CA THR A 488 -4.10 -11.93 -4.87
C THR A 488 -4.61 -12.69 -3.66
N ILE A 489 -4.63 -14.01 -3.74
CA ILE A 489 -4.39 -14.83 -2.58
C ILE A 489 -2.93 -14.52 -2.15
N GLU A 490 -2.63 -13.27 -1.86
CA GLU A 490 -1.55 -12.92 -0.98
C GLU A 490 -2.02 -13.42 0.37
N PHE A 491 -1.37 -14.45 0.80
CA PHE A 491 -1.34 -14.80 2.20
C PHE A 491 -0.71 -13.61 2.93
N ASN A 492 -1.52 -12.57 3.16
CA ASN A 492 -1.14 -11.39 3.92
C ASN A 492 -0.98 -11.87 5.36
N LEU A 493 0.18 -12.48 5.61
CA LEU A 493 0.52 -13.00 6.92
C LEU A 493 0.55 -11.82 7.86
N SER A 494 -0.38 -11.74 8.80
CA SER A 494 -0.48 -10.62 9.76
C SER A 494 0.86 -10.38 10.46
N LEU A 495 1.62 -11.44 10.74
CA LEU A 495 2.95 -11.37 11.34
C LEU A 495 4.05 -10.82 10.42
N SER A 496 3.83 -10.64 9.13
CA SER A 496 4.79 -9.94 8.26
C SER A 496 4.77 -8.42 8.44
N LYS A 497 3.73 -7.87 9.10
CA LYS A 497 3.60 -6.44 9.35
C LYS A 497 4.42 -6.04 10.58
N PRO A 498 5.34 -5.05 10.47
CA PRO A 498 6.16 -4.61 11.60
C PRO A 498 5.34 -4.23 12.84
N PHE A 499 4.17 -3.65 12.64
CA PHE A 499 3.26 -3.26 13.73
C PHE A 499 2.70 -4.47 14.50
N GLU A 500 2.36 -5.57 13.82
CA GLU A 500 1.87 -6.78 14.49
C GLU A 500 3.00 -7.50 15.23
N GLN A 501 4.23 -7.45 14.71
CA GLN A 501 5.41 -7.94 15.43
C GLN A 501 5.71 -7.11 16.67
N GLN A 502 5.57 -5.78 16.61
CA GLN A 502 5.71 -4.90 17.78
C GLN A 502 4.62 -5.18 18.81
N LYS A 503 3.36 -5.32 18.40
CA LYS A 503 2.26 -5.70 19.30
C LYS A 503 2.52 -7.03 19.99
N LYS A 504 3.00 -8.01 19.22
CA LYS A 504 3.37 -9.31 19.78
C LYS A 504 4.46 -9.16 20.83
N ARG A 505 5.49 -8.38 20.54
CA ARG A 505 6.58 -8.12 21.49
C ARG A 505 6.10 -7.40 22.76
N MET A 506 5.24 -6.39 22.60
CA MET A 506 4.62 -5.71 23.75
C MET A 506 3.79 -6.69 24.59
N PHE A 507 3.03 -7.56 23.95
CA PHE A 507 2.27 -8.60 24.65
C PHE A 507 3.19 -9.55 25.42
N ASP A 508 4.29 -10.03 24.81
CA ASP A 508 5.26 -10.92 25.44
C ASP A 508 5.82 -10.31 26.73
N ILE A 509 6.22 -9.04 26.68
CA ILE A 509 6.75 -8.31 27.84
C ILE A 509 5.66 -8.07 28.89
N SER A 510 4.51 -7.55 28.47
CA SER A 510 3.40 -7.24 29.39
C SER A 510 2.91 -8.47 30.11
N PHE A 511 2.79 -9.59 29.40
CA PHE A 511 2.36 -10.86 29.99
C PHE A 511 3.42 -11.40 30.95
N ALA A 512 4.72 -11.31 30.62
CA ALA A 512 5.79 -11.71 31.51
C ALA A 512 5.78 -10.89 32.82
N LEU A 513 5.55 -9.58 32.76
CA LEU A 513 5.46 -8.72 33.93
C LEU A 513 4.19 -8.99 34.76
N LEU A 514 3.04 -9.18 34.10
CA LEU A 514 1.78 -9.51 34.77
C LEU A 514 1.82 -10.86 35.47
N MET A 515 2.66 -11.80 35.03
CA MET A 515 2.82 -13.09 35.67
C MET A 515 3.55 -13.00 37.03
N ILE A 516 4.31 -11.94 37.30
CA ILE A 516 5.15 -11.85 38.55
C ILE A 516 4.36 -12.16 39.82
N PRO A 517 3.21 -11.53 40.12
CA PRO A 517 2.46 -11.82 41.34
C PRO A 517 1.86 -13.22 41.34
N PHE A 518 1.70 -13.86 40.18
CA PHE A 518 1.11 -15.18 40.03
C PHE A 518 2.16 -16.31 39.94
N VAL A 519 3.47 -15.99 39.93
CA VAL A 519 4.55 -16.98 39.84
C VAL A 519 4.41 -18.09 40.87
N PRO A 520 4.15 -17.83 42.17
CA PRO A 520 4.00 -18.91 43.15
C PRO A 520 2.89 -19.92 42.76
N LEU A 521 1.77 -19.40 42.25
CA LEU A 521 0.65 -20.23 41.81
C LEU A 521 1.00 -21.01 40.53
N ILE A 522 1.66 -20.38 39.57
CA ILE A 522 2.05 -20.99 38.29
C ILE A 522 3.05 -22.13 38.51
N LEU A 523 3.98 -21.99 39.46
CA LEU A 523 4.97 -23.00 39.79
C LEU A 523 4.36 -24.32 40.31
N VAL A 524 3.11 -24.29 40.79
CA VAL A 524 2.36 -25.50 41.15
C VAL A 524 1.98 -26.31 39.92
N PHE A 525 1.69 -25.66 38.81
CA PHE A 525 1.20 -26.29 37.60
C PHE A 525 2.28 -26.63 36.57
N VAL A 526 3.44 -25.95 36.61
CA VAL A 526 4.54 -26.13 35.66
C VAL A 526 5.38 -27.35 35.98
N LYS A 527 5.66 -28.21 34.99
CA LYS A 527 6.43 -29.45 35.15
C LYS A 527 7.90 -29.21 35.52
N ASN A 528 8.58 -28.27 34.84
CA ASN A 528 10.00 -27.96 35.09
C ASN A 528 10.15 -26.49 35.48
N LYS A 529 10.39 -26.27 36.76
CA LYS A 529 10.47 -24.95 37.38
C LYS A 529 11.69 -24.16 36.94
N THR A 530 12.85 -24.79 36.84
CA THR A 530 14.12 -24.14 36.45
C THR A 530 14.06 -23.67 35.00
N ARG A 531 13.51 -24.50 34.11
CA ARG A 531 13.38 -24.15 32.71
C ARG A 531 12.31 -23.08 32.49
N PHE A 532 11.26 -23.05 33.29
CA PHE A 532 10.27 -21.97 33.30
C PHE A 532 10.93 -20.62 33.59
N PHE A 533 11.76 -20.49 34.62
CA PHE A 533 12.47 -19.23 34.91
C PHE A 533 13.43 -18.84 33.80
N SER A 534 14.15 -19.80 33.21
CA SER A 534 15.02 -19.55 32.06
C SER A 534 14.23 -19.04 30.86
N ASN A 535 13.11 -19.67 30.52
CA ASN A 535 12.23 -19.27 29.43
C ASN A 535 11.65 -17.88 29.68
N TRP A 536 11.16 -17.64 30.90
CA TRP A 536 10.59 -16.36 31.32
C TRP A 536 11.60 -15.21 31.14
N PHE A 537 12.84 -15.40 31.58
CA PHE A 537 13.90 -14.41 31.44
C PHE A 537 14.29 -14.19 29.97
N LYS A 538 14.41 -15.26 29.17
CA LYS A 538 14.70 -15.18 27.74
C LYS A 538 13.58 -14.47 26.94
N VAL A 539 12.34 -14.63 27.35
CA VAL A 539 11.23 -13.87 26.76
C VAL A 539 11.34 -12.39 27.13
N LEU A 540 11.66 -12.04 28.36
CA LEU A 540 11.88 -10.64 28.76
C LEU A 540 13.04 -9.99 27.98
N MET A 541 14.15 -10.69 27.84
CA MET A 541 15.32 -10.20 27.07
C MET A 541 15.06 -10.19 25.56
N GLY A 542 14.09 -10.96 25.11
CA GLY A 542 13.71 -11.00 23.70
C GLY A 542 14.45 -12.04 22.88
N ASP A 543 15.05 -13.05 23.49
CA ASP A 543 15.63 -14.20 22.82
C ASP A 543 14.57 -15.19 22.38
N LEU A 544 13.49 -15.30 23.16
CA LEU A 544 12.32 -16.13 22.91
C LEU A 544 11.05 -15.27 22.82
N THR A 545 9.96 -15.89 22.32
CA THR A 545 8.58 -15.38 22.42
C THR A 545 7.72 -16.42 23.15
N TRP A 546 6.64 -15.99 23.80
CA TRP A 546 5.77 -16.96 24.48
C TRP A 546 5.16 -17.97 23.52
N VAL A 547 4.67 -17.50 22.37
CA VAL A 547 4.09 -18.37 21.34
C VAL A 547 4.82 -18.14 20.02
N GLY A 548 5.39 -19.19 19.44
CA GLY A 548 6.10 -19.18 18.16
C GLY A 548 5.60 -20.29 17.24
N TYR A 549 6.26 -20.45 16.10
CA TYR A 549 5.93 -21.55 15.18
C TYR A 549 6.34 -22.90 15.74
N ALA A 550 5.56 -23.92 15.47
CA ALA A 550 5.97 -25.30 15.67
C ALA A 550 7.16 -25.64 14.75
N LYS A 551 8.06 -26.49 15.21
CA LYS A 551 9.21 -26.94 14.42
C LYS A 551 8.72 -27.80 13.25
N THR A 552 8.95 -27.34 12.00
CA THR A 552 8.69 -28.06 10.76
C THR A 552 9.80 -27.73 9.77
N GLU A 553 10.08 -28.65 8.83
CA GLU A 553 11.17 -28.46 7.86
C GLU A 553 10.96 -27.24 6.94
N ASN A 554 9.73 -26.82 6.72
CA ASN A 554 9.34 -25.82 5.71
C ASN A 554 8.86 -24.48 6.29
N ASN A 555 9.40 -24.02 7.43
CA ASN A 555 9.07 -22.69 7.99
C ASN A 555 9.75 -21.51 7.24
N LYS A 556 10.55 -21.78 6.21
CA LYS A 556 11.30 -20.76 5.44
C LYS A 556 10.41 -19.73 4.71
N LEU A 557 9.16 -20.07 4.47
CA LEU A 557 8.17 -19.20 3.79
C LEU A 557 7.37 -18.31 4.76
N LEU A 558 7.53 -18.51 6.07
CA LEU A 558 6.82 -17.74 7.08
C LEU A 558 7.62 -16.51 7.52
N PRO A 559 6.93 -15.42 7.99
CA PRO A 559 7.62 -14.25 8.53
C PRO A 559 8.57 -14.65 9.66
N GLY A 560 9.74 -14.02 9.70
CA GLY A 560 10.71 -14.27 10.75
C GLY A 560 10.11 -14.02 12.15
N LEU A 561 10.04 -15.07 12.97
CA LEU A 561 9.59 -15.01 14.35
C LEU A 561 10.63 -15.71 15.23
N LYS A 562 10.82 -15.19 16.45
CA LYS A 562 11.67 -15.84 17.43
C LYS A 562 11.09 -17.19 17.84
N GLN A 563 11.94 -18.10 18.27
CA GLN A 563 11.49 -19.41 18.74
C GLN A 563 10.51 -19.23 19.91
N GLY A 564 9.36 -19.92 19.83
CA GLY A 564 8.34 -19.91 20.88
C GLY A 564 8.68 -20.86 22.01
N VAL A 565 8.31 -20.48 23.22
CA VAL A 565 8.20 -21.40 24.37
C VAL A 565 7.08 -22.39 24.11
N LEU A 566 5.99 -21.91 23.56
CA LEU A 566 4.82 -22.68 23.11
C LEU A 566 4.62 -22.52 21.60
N SER A 567 3.81 -23.39 21.03
CA SER A 567 3.39 -23.36 19.63
C SER A 567 1.87 -23.47 19.48
N PRO A 568 1.28 -23.16 18.32
CA PRO A 568 -0.13 -23.37 18.06
C PRO A 568 -0.60 -24.82 18.23
N LEU A 569 0.34 -25.79 18.23
CA LEU A 569 0.06 -27.23 18.43
C LEU A 569 -0.22 -27.55 19.90
N ASP A 570 0.38 -26.81 20.85
CA ASP A 570 0.27 -27.08 22.29
C ASP A 570 -1.17 -26.88 22.80
N LYS A 571 -2.03 -26.21 22.05
CA LYS A 571 -3.47 -26.10 22.31
C LYS A 571 -4.19 -27.44 22.25
N ASN A 572 -3.69 -28.42 21.48
CA ASN A 572 -4.32 -29.71 21.20
C ASN A 572 -3.58 -30.86 21.92
N GLN A 573 -3.46 -30.79 23.23
CA GLN A 573 -2.77 -31.77 24.06
C GLN A 573 -3.00 -33.23 23.59
N GLY A 574 -1.94 -33.89 23.12
CA GLY A 574 -1.88 -35.35 22.98
C GLY A 574 -2.34 -36.00 21.69
N LYS A 575 -2.68 -35.25 20.62
CA LYS A 575 -2.97 -35.83 19.30
C LYS A 575 -1.70 -35.85 18.44
N PHE A 576 -1.38 -37.00 17.86
CA PHE A 576 -0.35 -37.12 16.82
C PHE A 576 -0.74 -36.20 15.66
N ILE A 577 0.04 -35.16 15.43
CA ILE A 577 -0.22 -34.18 14.38
C ILE A 577 0.80 -34.41 13.29
N ASN A 578 0.29 -34.76 12.10
CA ASN A 578 1.08 -34.89 10.87
C ASN A 578 1.79 -33.56 10.54
N GLU A 579 2.99 -33.62 9.98
CA GLU A 579 3.81 -32.45 9.59
C GLU A 579 3.05 -31.47 8.69
N ILE A 580 2.24 -31.96 7.75
CA ILE A 580 1.38 -31.16 6.88
C ILE A 580 0.37 -30.32 7.71
N THR A 581 -0.18 -30.90 8.78
CA THR A 581 -1.12 -30.20 9.66
C THR A 581 -0.39 -29.17 10.53
N ALA A 582 0.83 -29.46 10.96
CA ALA A 582 1.68 -28.51 11.69
C ALA A 582 2.03 -27.29 10.81
N GLN A 583 2.40 -27.51 9.55
CA GLN A 583 2.66 -26.45 8.58
C GLN A 583 1.41 -25.60 8.33
N LYS A 584 0.24 -26.22 8.18
CA LYS A 584 -1.05 -25.50 8.03
C LYS A 584 -1.38 -24.64 9.25
N LEU A 585 -1.13 -25.16 10.46
CA LEU A 585 -1.38 -24.40 11.70
C LEU A 585 -0.40 -23.25 11.89
N ASN A 586 0.89 -23.43 11.57
CA ASN A 586 1.87 -22.35 11.55
C ASN A 586 1.48 -21.25 10.55
N PHE A 587 1.03 -21.67 9.37
CA PHE A 587 0.54 -20.76 8.35
C PHE A 587 -0.70 -19.96 8.80
N LEU A 588 -1.71 -20.63 9.36
CA LEU A 588 -2.92 -20.00 9.89
C LEU A 588 -2.62 -19.07 11.08
N TYR A 589 -1.65 -19.44 11.90
CA TYR A 589 -1.18 -18.59 13.00
C TYR A 589 -0.52 -17.32 12.48
N ALA A 590 0.37 -17.42 11.49
CA ALA A 590 1.02 -16.28 10.87
C ALA A 590 0.03 -15.37 10.11
N LYS A 591 -0.95 -15.98 9.42
CA LYS A 591 -1.98 -15.30 8.63
C LYS A 591 -2.94 -14.49 9.49
N ASP A 592 -3.51 -15.14 10.50
CA ASP A 592 -4.59 -14.59 11.31
C ASP A 592 -4.11 -14.25 12.73
N TYR A 593 -2.89 -13.77 12.88
CA TYR A 593 -2.33 -13.44 14.18
C TYR A 593 -3.20 -12.43 14.94
N SER A 594 -3.45 -12.72 16.23
CA SER A 594 -4.02 -11.79 17.18
C SER A 594 -3.50 -12.08 18.59
N ILE A 595 -3.41 -11.06 19.44
CA ILE A 595 -3.02 -11.18 20.87
C ILE A 595 -3.95 -12.16 21.59
N GLU A 596 -5.22 -12.19 21.25
CA GLU A 596 -6.22 -13.12 21.83
C GLU A 596 -5.85 -14.58 21.58
N LYS A 597 -5.27 -14.90 20.41
CA LYS A 597 -4.80 -16.26 20.10
C LYS A 597 -3.62 -16.66 20.97
N ASP A 598 -2.65 -15.75 21.16
CA ASP A 598 -1.52 -15.99 22.05
C ASP A 598 -1.99 -16.20 23.49
N PHE A 599 -2.89 -15.35 23.97
CA PHE A 599 -3.47 -15.48 25.31
C PHE A 599 -4.21 -16.82 25.50
N ILE A 600 -5.01 -17.24 24.52
CA ILE A 600 -5.72 -18.52 24.58
C ILE A 600 -4.75 -19.70 24.60
N ILE A 601 -3.67 -19.67 23.80
CA ILE A 601 -2.65 -20.72 23.77
C ILE A 601 -1.94 -20.79 25.11
N LEU A 602 -1.53 -19.66 25.67
CA LEU A 602 -0.88 -19.55 26.97
C LEU A 602 -1.76 -20.11 28.10
N MET A 603 -3.00 -19.69 28.18
CA MET A 603 -3.93 -20.13 29.24
C MET A 603 -4.24 -21.63 29.17
N LYS A 604 -4.32 -22.20 27.96
CA LYS A 604 -4.56 -23.64 27.78
C LYS A 604 -3.33 -24.51 27.98
N SER A 605 -2.14 -23.92 27.87
CA SER A 605 -0.86 -24.64 27.88
C SER A 605 0.06 -24.23 29.03
N LEU A 606 -0.48 -23.71 30.14
CA LEU A 606 0.29 -23.25 31.31
C LEU A 606 1.27 -24.31 31.85
N ARG A 607 0.87 -25.60 31.83
CA ARG A 607 1.71 -26.72 32.24
C ARG A 607 2.99 -26.89 31.41
N SER A 608 2.96 -26.44 30.17
CA SER A 608 4.03 -26.59 29.17
C SER A 608 5.01 -25.41 29.14
N LEU A 609 4.82 -24.37 29.96
CA LEU A 609 5.70 -23.19 30.00
C LEU A 609 7.15 -23.53 30.46
N GLY A 610 7.35 -24.67 31.04
CA GLY A 610 8.66 -25.23 31.44
C GLY A 610 9.21 -26.29 30.48
N ASN A 611 8.67 -26.42 29.28
CA ASN A 611 9.14 -27.42 28.28
C ASN A 611 10.37 -26.93 27.52
#